data_c82a06ddcac879a09b852fdc9e96fd21
#
_entry.id   c82a06ddcac879a09b852fdc9e96fd21
#
_cell.length_a   1.000
_cell.length_b   1.000
_cell.length_c   1.000
_cell.angle_alpha   90.00
_cell.angle_beta   90.00
_cell.angle_gamma   90.00
#
_symmetry.space_group_name_H-M   'P 1'
#
loop_
_entity.id
_entity.type
_entity.pdbx_description
1 polymer ?
#
loop_
_entity_poly.entity_id
_entity_poly.type
_entity_poly.pdbx_seq_one_letter_code
_entity_poly.pdbx_strand_id
1 'polypeptide(L)'
;MSLPTVQMLYAVIDITWPASEKQALGPWMIRHGSGGGNRVSAATAERAVTDDDIPQAEAAMRSAGQRPLFMIRDGDEVLDQSLAARGYVVRDITNFYAAPIAGIATERPPPVTSFEVWPPLAAQIEIWAQGGIGAGRLAVMERAPHPKTTLLGRMNDRPAGTGYVAIAKRCAMIHALEIGQQHRRQGLARHLTRAAAFWAQDKGADYLTLVTTRANEGANALYSSLGMTLVGHYHYRTLPE
;
A
#
# COMPACT_ATOMS: atom_id res chain seq x y z
N MET A 1 6.48 -1.55 -23.34
CA MET A 1 5.33 -2.13 -22.61
C MET A 1 4.53 -0.99 -21.98
N SER A 2 3.19 -1.03 -22.06
CA SER A 2 2.32 -0.07 -21.37
C SER A 2 2.37 -0.30 -19.87
N LEU A 3 2.27 0.77 -19.07
CA LEU A 3 2.17 0.66 -17.61
C LEU A 3 0.90 -0.09 -17.20
N PRO A 4 0.87 -0.72 -16.01
CA PRO A 4 -0.33 -1.34 -15.48
C PRO A 4 -1.44 -0.30 -15.28
N THR A 5 -2.67 -0.69 -15.58
CA THR A 5 -3.83 0.19 -15.34
C THR A 5 -4.11 0.31 -13.84
N VAL A 6 -4.80 1.37 -13.44
CA VAL A 6 -5.19 1.55 -12.02
C VAL A 6 -6.08 0.40 -11.53
N GLN A 7 -6.97 -0.14 -12.39
CA GLN A 7 -7.82 -1.30 -12.09
C GLN A 7 -6.98 -2.56 -11.78
N MET A 8 -5.92 -2.78 -12.56
CA MET A 8 -4.97 -3.86 -12.26
C MET A 8 -4.26 -3.63 -10.92
N LEU A 9 -3.90 -2.39 -10.59
CA LEU A 9 -3.23 -2.05 -9.35
C LEU A 9 -4.13 -2.19 -8.11
N TYR A 10 -5.46 -2.00 -8.22
CA TYR A 10 -6.40 -2.35 -7.15
C TYR A 10 -6.35 -3.85 -6.84
N ALA A 11 -6.29 -4.69 -7.86
CA ALA A 11 -6.15 -6.13 -7.65
C ALA A 11 -4.76 -6.53 -7.10
N VAL A 12 -3.70 -5.87 -7.54
CA VAL A 12 -2.33 -6.09 -7.02
C VAL A 12 -2.26 -5.75 -5.53
N ILE A 13 -2.78 -4.60 -5.12
CA ILE A 13 -2.76 -4.17 -3.72
C ILE A 13 -3.55 -5.13 -2.82
N ASP A 14 -4.66 -5.66 -3.31
CA ASP A 14 -5.54 -6.58 -2.58
C ASP A 14 -4.90 -7.96 -2.36
N ILE A 15 -3.91 -8.34 -3.19
CA ILE A 15 -3.14 -9.57 -3.07
C ILE A 15 -1.86 -9.34 -2.24
N THR A 16 -1.16 -8.23 -2.49
CA THR A 16 0.13 -7.95 -1.84
C THR A 16 -0.01 -7.35 -0.43
N TRP A 17 -1.23 -6.86 -0.10
CA TRP A 17 -1.58 -6.32 1.21
C TRP A 17 -2.99 -6.77 1.60
N PRO A 18 -3.21 -8.09 1.87
CA PRO A 18 -4.53 -8.68 2.02
C PRO A 18 -5.18 -8.40 3.37
N ALA A 19 -6.51 -8.25 3.36
CA ALA A 19 -7.32 -8.28 4.58
C ALA A 19 -7.25 -9.66 5.26
N SER A 20 -7.61 -9.74 6.56
CA SER A 20 -7.69 -11.03 7.25
C SER A 20 -8.83 -11.89 6.72
N GLU A 21 -9.92 -11.26 6.34
CA GLU A 21 -11.09 -11.89 5.77
C GLU A 21 -11.76 -10.94 4.78
N LYS A 22 -12.45 -11.49 3.79
CA LYS A 22 -13.27 -10.76 2.82
C LYS A 22 -14.64 -11.41 2.74
N GLN A 23 -15.68 -10.60 2.79
CA GLN A 23 -17.07 -11.01 2.69
C GLN A 23 -17.76 -10.26 1.54
N ALA A 24 -18.31 -10.99 0.60
CA ALA A 24 -19.20 -10.42 -0.42
C ALA A 24 -20.58 -10.18 0.21
N LEU A 25 -21.09 -8.95 0.09
CA LEU A 25 -22.41 -8.55 0.60
C LEU A 25 -23.12 -7.65 -0.42
N GLY A 26 -24.08 -8.17 -1.14
CA GLY A 26 -24.73 -7.42 -2.21
C GLY A 26 -23.69 -6.92 -3.24
N PRO A 27 -23.63 -5.59 -3.51
CA PRO A 27 -22.63 -5.01 -4.40
C PRO A 27 -21.24 -4.83 -3.75
N TRP A 28 -21.10 -5.14 -2.46
CA TRP A 28 -19.92 -4.83 -1.67
C TRP A 28 -18.94 -5.98 -1.51
N MET A 29 -17.66 -5.64 -1.44
CA MET A 29 -16.63 -6.44 -0.79
C MET A 29 -16.29 -5.79 0.56
N ILE A 30 -16.75 -6.40 1.65
CA ILE A 30 -16.43 -5.99 3.02
C ILE A 30 -15.10 -6.65 3.43
N ARG A 31 -14.20 -5.89 4.05
CA ARG A 31 -12.90 -6.37 4.51
C ARG A 31 -12.78 -6.29 6.02
N HIS A 32 -12.24 -7.35 6.61
CA HIS A 32 -11.89 -7.38 8.02
C HIS A 32 -10.40 -7.10 8.19
N GLY A 33 -10.09 -5.93 8.74
CA GLY A 33 -8.71 -5.41 8.76
C GLY A 33 -7.85 -5.92 9.89
N SER A 34 -8.44 -6.35 11.02
CA SER A 34 -7.73 -6.87 12.20
C SER A 34 -6.54 -5.98 12.62
N GLY A 35 -6.73 -4.66 12.65
CA GLY A 35 -5.69 -3.68 13.00
C GLY A 35 -4.69 -3.37 11.87
N GLY A 36 -4.88 -3.90 10.65
CA GLY A 36 -3.98 -3.69 9.51
C GLY A 36 -4.12 -2.33 8.81
N GLY A 37 -5.02 -1.46 9.29
CA GLY A 37 -5.23 -0.10 8.78
C GLY A 37 -6.32 0.01 7.70
N ASN A 38 -6.54 1.23 7.22
CA ASN A 38 -7.68 1.59 6.37
C ASN A 38 -7.80 0.71 5.10
N ARG A 39 -6.70 0.40 4.45
CA ARG A 39 -6.67 -0.34 3.18
C ARG A 39 -7.29 -1.74 3.27
N VAL A 40 -7.11 -2.39 4.40
CA VAL A 40 -7.63 -3.76 4.66
C VAL A 40 -8.93 -3.76 5.47
N SER A 41 -9.49 -2.58 5.80
CA SER A 41 -10.74 -2.42 6.54
C SER A 41 -11.83 -1.77 5.70
N ALA A 42 -11.49 -1.12 4.60
CA ALA A 42 -12.46 -0.39 3.78
C ALA A 42 -13.30 -1.34 2.92
N ALA A 43 -14.60 -1.03 2.82
CA ALA A 43 -15.48 -1.64 1.84
C ALA A 43 -15.21 -1.05 0.44
N THR A 44 -15.35 -1.88 -0.59
CA THR A 44 -15.32 -1.46 -2.01
C THR A 44 -16.57 -1.92 -2.73
N ALA A 45 -17.05 -1.10 -3.66
CA ALA A 45 -18.13 -1.48 -4.57
C ALA A 45 -17.57 -2.36 -5.70
N GLU A 46 -18.15 -3.54 -5.91
CA GLU A 46 -17.76 -4.44 -7.01
C GLU A 46 -18.70 -4.33 -8.22
N ARG A 47 -19.78 -3.58 -8.05
CA ARG A 47 -20.77 -3.22 -9.08
C ARG A 47 -21.53 -1.95 -8.63
N ALA A 48 -22.44 -1.45 -9.46
CA ALA A 48 -23.25 -0.28 -9.13
C ALA A 48 -23.96 -0.44 -7.78
N VAL A 49 -23.92 0.60 -6.98
CA VAL A 49 -24.47 0.70 -5.61
C VAL A 49 -25.70 1.60 -5.65
N THR A 50 -26.75 1.17 -4.99
CA THR A 50 -27.94 2.00 -4.71
C THR A 50 -27.86 2.63 -3.32
N ASP A 51 -28.71 3.60 -3.04
CA ASP A 51 -28.76 4.23 -1.72
C ASP A 51 -29.16 3.25 -0.60
N ASP A 52 -29.93 2.19 -0.92
CA ASP A 52 -30.36 1.16 0.05
C ASP A 52 -29.23 0.17 0.38
N ASP A 53 -28.18 0.06 -0.45
CA ASP A 53 -27.05 -0.82 -0.20
C ASP A 53 -26.07 -0.25 0.85
N ILE A 54 -25.97 1.09 0.96
CA ILE A 54 -25.01 1.75 1.86
C ILE A 54 -25.24 1.36 3.33
N PRO A 55 -26.49 1.42 3.89
CA PRO A 55 -26.75 1.00 5.28
C PRO A 55 -26.39 -0.45 5.57
N GLN A 56 -26.49 -1.35 4.56
CA GLN A 56 -26.11 -2.76 4.72
C GLN A 56 -24.61 -2.91 4.93
N ALA A 57 -23.80 -2.20 4.14
CA ALA A 57 -22.35 -2.19 4.31
C ALA A 57 -21.94 -1.57 5.67
N GLU A 58 -22.59 -0.47 6.05
CA GLU A 58 -22.35 0.16 7.36
C GLU A 58 -22.64 -0.79 8.52
N ALA A 59 -23.79 -1.49 8.48
CA ALA A 59 -24.17 -2.45 9.51
C ALA A 59 -23.17 -3.62 9.59
N ALA A 60 -22.73 -4.15 8.44
CA ALA A 60 -21.75 -5.23 8.38
C ALA A 60 -20.39 -4.79 8.97
N MET A 61 -19.88 -3.61 8.63
CA MET A 61 -18.64 -3.09 9.19
C MET A 61 -18.75 -2.84 10.70
N ARG A 62 -19.87 -2.28 11.18
CA ARG A 62 -20.09 -2.06 12.63
C ARG A 62 -20.17 -3.38 13.40
N SER A 63 -20.87 -4.40 12.86
CA SER A 63 -20.93 -5.72 13.52
C SER A 63 -19.58 -6.43 13.57
N ALA A 64 -18.65 -6.11 12.63
CA ALA A 64 -17.26 -6.54 12.68
C ALA A 64 -16.37 -5.68 13.61
N GLY A 65 -16.95 -4.76 14.40
CA GLY A 65 -16.20 -3.85 15.26
C GLY A 65 -15.40 -2.78 14.51
N GLN A 66 -15.73 -2.53 13.24
CA GLN A 66 -15.07 -1.54 12.40
C GLN A 66 -15.98 -0.33 12.18
N ARG A 67 -15.40 0.85 12.11
CA ARG A 67 -16.16 2.03 11.67
C ARG A 67 -16.46 1.94 10.18
N PRO A 68 -17.59 2.48 9.70
CA PRO A 68 -17.86 2.59 8.28
C PRO A 68 -16.76 3.36 7.55
N LEU A 69 -16.16 2.71 6.58
CA LEU A 69 -15.05 3.22 5.77
C LEU A 69 -15.18 2.66 4.35
N PHE A 70 -15.28 3.53 3.37
CA PHE A 70 -15.41 3.16 1.97
C PHE A 70 -14.18 3.60 1.20
N MET A 71 -13.60 2.72 0.38
CA MET A 71 -12.55 3.07 -0.55
C MET A 71 -13.22 3.44 -1.88
N ILE A 72 -13.00 4.65 -2.33
CA ILE A 72 -13.50 5.19 -3.60
C ILE A 72 -12.41 5.07 -4.63
N ARG A 73 -12.70 4.30 -5.68
CA ARG A 73 -11.81 4.01 -6.78
C ARG A 73 -12.21 4.78 -8.03
N ASP A 74 -11.37 4.77 -9.03
CA ASP A 74 -11.71 5.26 -10.36
C ASP A 74 -12.95 4.51 -10.91
N GLY A 75 -13.99 5.23 -11.29
CA GLY A 75 -15.30 4.71 -11.68
C GLY A 75 -16.36 4.69 -10.58
N ASP A 76 -16.02 5.04 -9.33
CA ASP A 76 -16.96 5.06 -8.19
C ASP A 76 -17.57 6.46 -7.93
N GLU A 77 -17.63 7.38 -8.94
CA GLU A 77 -18.01 8.78 -8.76
C GLU A 77 -19.44 8.95 -8.23
N VAL A 78 -20.37 8.09 -8.66
CA VAL A 78 -21.76 8.11 -8.17
C VAL A 78 -21.82 7.74 -6.70
N LEU A 79 -21.09 6.68 -6.30
CA LEU A 79 -20.97 6.30 -4.89
C LEU A 79 -20.32 7.42 -4.06
N ASP A 80 -19.30 8.06 -4.59
CA ASP A 80 -18.62 9.18 -3.91
C ASP A 80 -19.58 10.30 -3.59
N GLN A 81 -20.46 10.68 -4.53
CA GLN A 81 -21.50 11.69 -4.34
C GLN A 81 -22.56 11.25 -3.32
N SER A 82 -23.04 10.00 -3.40
CA SER A 82 -24.02 9.46 -2.45
C SER A 82 -23.48 9.44 -1.01
N LEU A 83 -22.22 9.09 -0.82
CA LEU A 83 -21.57 9.11 0.50
C LEU A 83 -21.35 10.54 1.00
N ALA A 84 -20.97 11.47 0.11
CA ALA A 84 -20.85 12.90 0.46
C ALA A 84 -22.18 13.49 0.93
N ALA A 85 -23.29 13.19 0.24
CA ALA A 85 -24.63 13.62 0.62
C ALA A 85 -25.07 13.06 1.99
N ARG A 86 -24.52 11.93 2.42
CA ARG A 86 -24.73 11.29 3.73
C ARG A 86 -23.78 11.80 4.82
N GLY A 87 -22.98 12.84 4.55
CA GLY A 87 -22.06 13.46 5.51
C GLY A 87 -20.71 12.78 5.64
N TYR A 88 -20.37 11.84 4.76
CA TYR A 88 -19.02 11.25 4.72
C TYR A 88 -18.01 12.25 4.14
N VAL A 89 -16.89 12.39 4.83
CA VAL A 89 -15.79 13.27 4.41
C VAL A 89 -14.68 12.48 3.72
N VAL A 90 -13.97 13.14 2.82
CA VAL A 90 -12.79 12.57 2.14
C VAL A 90 -11.63 12.44 3.13
N ARG A 91 -10.94 11.31 3.08
CA ARG A 91 -9.72 11.04 3.86
C ARG A 91 -8.67 10.33 3.00
N ASP A 92 -7.38 10.65 3.26
CA ASP A 92 -6.22 9.94 2.73
C ASP A 92 -6.23 9.72 1.21
N ILE A 93 -6.34 10.80 0.41
CA ILE A 93 -6.17 10.69 -1.04
C ILE A 93 -4.80 10.04 -1.31
N THR A 94 -4.79 8.90 -1.97
CA THR A 94 -3.63 8.03 -2.12
C THR A 94 -3.31 7.82 -3.60
N ASN A 95 -2.11 8.18 -3.99
CA ASN A 95 -1.60 8.08 -5.35
C ASN A 95 -0.99 6.69 -5.60
N PHE A 96 -1.23 6.13 -6.78
CA PHE A 96 -0.50 4.98 -7.30
C PHE A 96 0.64 5.43 -8.21
N TYR A 97 1.84 4.94 -7.94
CA TYR A 97 3.00 5.09 -8.81
C TYR A 97 3.38 3.75 -9.43
N ALA A 98 3.79 3.77 -10.69
CA ALA A 98 4.30 2.62 -11.41
C ALA A 98 5.47 2.99 -12.33
N ALA A 99 6.40 2.07 -12.51
CA ALA A 99 7.44 2.15 -13.52
C ALA A 99 7.81 0.76 -14.02
N PRO A 100 8.31 0.60 -15.26
CA PRO A 100 9.02 -0.60 -15.67
C PRO A 100 10.22 -0.82 -14.73
N ILE A 101 10.43 -2.03 -14.27
CA ILE A 101 11.54 -2.36 -13.35
C ILE A 101 12.89 -1.95 -13.93
N ALA A 102 13.11 -2.17 -15.24
CA ALA A 102 14.35 -1.78 -15.91
C ALA A 102 14.68 -0.28 -15.80
N GLY A 103 13.67 0.59 -15.63
CA GLY A 103 13.87 2.02 -15.42
C GLY A 103 14.28 2.38 -13.98
N ILE A 104 14.05 1.51 -13.01
CA ILE A 104 14.39 1.73 -11.59
C ILE A 104 15.63 0.93 -11.18
N ALA A 105 15.76 -0.32 -11.66
CA ALA A 105 16.90 -1.21 -11.41
C ALA A 105 18.13 -0.84 -12.26
N THR A 106 18.50 0.43 -12.26
CA THR A 106 19.59 0.97 -13.09
C THR A 106 20.93 1.01 -12.38
N GLU A 107 20.91 1.15 -11.07
CA GLU A 107 22.10 1.26 -10.23
C GLU A 107 21.87 0.53 -8.91
N ARG A 108 22.71 -0.45 -8.60
CA ARG A 108 22.62 -1.16 -7.33
C ARG A 108 22.94 -0.23 -6.17
N PRO A 109 22.23 -0.37 -5.03
CA PRO A 109 22.63 0.32 -3.81
C PRO A 109 24.10 0.04 -3.48
N PRO A 110 24.81 0.97 -2.83
CA PRO A 110 26.17 0.71 -2.35
C PRO A 110 26.22 -0.58 -1.51
N PRO A 111 27.38 -1.28 -1.48
CA PRO A 111 27.54 -2.47 -0.65
C PRO A 111 27.09 -2.22 0.79
N VAL A 112 26.55 -3.25 1.43
CA VAL A 112 26.05 -3.27 2.83
C VAL A 112 25.00 -2.22 3.20
N THR A 113 24.39 -1.56 2.19
CA THR A 113 23.32 -0.56 2.41
C THR A 113 21.94 -1.19 2.52
N SER A 114 21.67 -2.29 1.80
CA SER A 114 20.36 -2.96 1.78
C SER A 114 20.51 -4.47 1.82
N PHE A 115 19.60 -5.13 2.54
CA PHE A 115 19.55 -6.59 2.69
C PHE A 115 18.12 -7.07 2.52
N GLU A 116 17.96 -8.14 1.77
CA GLU A 116 16.69 -8.85 1.61
C GLU A 116 16.56 -9.86 2.75
N VAL A 117 15.49 -9.79 3.51
CA VAL A 117 15.28 -10.63 4.70
C VAL A 117 13.81 -11.03 4.80
N TRP A 118 13.56 -12.32 4.97
CA TRP A 118 12.25 -12.84 5.32
C TRP A 118 12.37 -14.03 6.26
N PRO A 119 11.66 -14.10 7.39
CA PRO A 119 10.79 -13.05 7.97
C PRO A 119 11.56 -11.81 8.45
N PRO A 120 10.86 -10.69 8.80
CA PRO A 120 11.52 -9.47 9.25
C PRO A 120 12.31 -9.67 10.54
N LEU A 121 13.45 -9.01 10.63
CA LEU A 121 14.28 -8.97 11.84
C LEU A 121 13.68 -8.06 12.92
N ALA A 122 14.05 -8.27 14.18
CA ALA A 122 13.64 -7.42 15.30
C ALA A 122 13.90 -5.91 15.04
N ALA A 123 15.07 -5.56 14.49
CA ALA A 123 15.41 -4.19 14.15
C ALA A 123 14.47 -3.57 13.10
N GLN A 124 13.95 -4.35 12.15
CA GLN A 124 12.95 -3.86 11.19
C GLN A 124 11.60 -3.62 11.87
N ILE A 125 11.19 -4.53 12.75
CA ILE A 125 9.95 -4.41 13.54
C ILE A 125 10.00 -3.16 14.42
N GLU A 126 11.14 -2.87 15.06
CA GLU A 126 11.37 -1.66 15.86
C GLU A 126 11.25 -0.37 15.04
N ILE A 127 11.87 -0.33 13.84
CA ILE A 127 11.78 0.82 12.93
C ILE A 127 10.32 1.03 12.50
N TRP A 128 9.60 -0.02 12.16
CA TRP A 128 8.19 0.06 11.82
C TRP A 128 7.33 0.52 12.99
N ALA A 129 7.56 0.02 14.19
CA ALA A 129 6.83 0.41 15.40
C ALA A 129 6.98 1.92 15.68
N GLN A 130 8.19 2.47 15.54
CA GLN A 130 8.48 3.90 15.66
C GLN A 130 7.76 4.73 14.58
N GLY A 131 7.53 4.16 13.39
CA GLY A 131 6.75 4.76 12.30
C GLY A 131 5.24 4.50 12.38
N GLY A 132 4.73 3.92 13.50
CA GLY A 132 3.31 3.61 13.67
C GLY A 132 2.83 2.38 12.91
N ILE A 133 3.74 1.51 12.46
CA ILE A 133 3.43 0.25 11.77
C ILE A 133 3.58 -0.89 12.79
N GLY A 134 2.47 -1.23 13.44
CA GLY A 134 2.41 -2.22 14.52
C GLY A 134 2.02 -3.63 14.06
N ALA A 135 1.72 -4.48 15.04
CA ALA A 135 1.45 -5.91 14.87
C ALA A 135 0.35 -6.23 13.83
N GLY A 136 -0.72 -5.42 13.77
CA GLY A 136 -1.79 -5.62 12.77
C GLY A 136 -1.27 -5.54 11.32
N ARG A 137 -0.37 -4.59 11.03
CA ARG A 137 0.23 -4.48 9.68
C ARG A 137 1.29 -5.55 9.41
N LEU A 138 2.03 -6.00 10.44
CA LEU A 138 2.94 -7.15 10.31
C LEU A 138 2.15 -8.43 9.97
N ALA A 139 0.99 -8.63 10.58
CA ALA A 139 0.10 -9.74 10.25
C ALA A 139 -0.43 -9.65 8.80
N VAL A 140 -0.62 -8.44 8.22
CA VAL A 140 -0.93 -8.27 6.79
C VAL A 140 0.23 -8.77 5.93
N MET A 141 1.47 -8.39 6.24
CA MET A 141 2.65 -8.83 5.49
C MET A 141 2.80 -10.35 5.54
N GLU A 142 2.53 -10.96 6.71
CA GLU A 142 2.60 -12.42 6.89
C GLU A 142 1.57 -13.15 6.02
N ARG A 143 0.35 -12.65 5.92
CA ARG A 143 -0.74 -13.25 5.13
C ARG A 143 -0.54 -13.17 3.62
N ALA A 144 0.20 -12.17 3.12
CA ALA A 144 0.40 -12.02 1.70
C ALA A 144 1.11 -13.25 1.09
N PRO A 145 0.74 -13.70 -0.11
CA PRO A 145 1.39 -14.85 -0.76
C PRO A 145 2.83 -14.52 -1.18
N HIS A 146 3.63 -15.56 -1.38
CA HIS A 146 4.94 -15.44 -2.01
C HIS A 146 4.81 -15.23 -3.53
N PRO A 147 5.80 -14.57 -4.20
CA PRO A 147 7.05 -14.07 -3.60
C PRO A 147 6.87 -12.76 -2.84
N LYS A 148 7.45 -12.70 -1.65
CA LYS A 148 7.50 -11.51 -0.79
C LYS A 148 8.80 -11.47 -0.01
N THR A 149 9.24 -10.28 0.39
CA THR A 149 10.41 -10.07 1.26
C THR A 149 10.31 -8.75 2.00
N THR A 150 11.19 -8.56 2.98
CA THR A 150 11.47 -7.24 3.56
C THR A 150 12.86 -6.77 3.17
N LEU A 151 13.05 -5.48 3.19
CA LEU A 151 14.33 -4.83 2.91
C LEU A 151 14.79 -4.14 4.19
N LEU A 152 15.93 -4.55 4.72
CA LEU A 152 16.61 -3.83 5.80
C LEU A 152 17.56 -2.82 5.18
N GLY A 153 17.40 -1.53 5.52
CA GLY A 153 18.32 -0.46 5.15
C GLY A 153 19.30 -0.14 6.28
N ARG A 154 20.59 0.01 5.94
CA ARG A 154 21.63 0.42 6.88
C ARG A 154 22.25 1.75 6.49
N MET A 155 22.61 2.54 7.49
CA MET A 155 23.42 3.76 7.38
C MET A 155 24.34 3.85 8.58
N ASN A 156 25.59 4.24 8.35
CA ASN A 156 26.60 4.36 9.42
C ASN A 156 26.65 3.10 10.30
N ASP A 157 26.68 1.94 9.67
CA ASP A 157 26.71 0.61 10.28
C ASP A 157 25.55 0.26 11.23
N ARG A 158 24.44 1.01 11.13
CA ARG A 158 23.24 0.77 11.95
C ARG A 158 21.99 0.54 11.09
N PRO A 159 21.00 -0.24 11.56
CA PRO A 159 19.67 -0.28 10.99
C PRO A 159 19.08 1.12 10.94
N ALA A 160 18.60 1.55 9.78
CA ALA A 160 18.19 2.93 9.53
C ALA A 160 16.87 3.05 8.79
N GLY A 161 16.43 1.99 8.14
CA GLY A 161 15.17 1.96 7.40
C GLY A 161 14.74 0.54 7.07
N THR A 162 13.49 0.41 6.66
CA THR A 162 12.93 -0.87 6.27
C THR A 162 11.79 -0.68 5.25
N GLY A 163 11.49 -1.71 4.49
CA GLY A 163 10.35 -1.75 3.57
C GLY A 163 9.89 -3.19 3.36
N TYR A 164 8.65 -3.34 2.95
CA TYR A 164 8.09 -4.63 2.56
C TYR A 164 7.73 -4.60 1.08
N VAL A 165 7.98 -5.68 0.37
CA VAL A 165 7.62 -5.84 -1.04
C VAL A 165 7.05 -7.23 -1.29
N ALA A 166 5.97 -7.29 -2.08
CA ALA A 166 5.36 -8.53 -2.54
C ALA A 166 4.98 -8.42 -4.02
N ILE A 167 4.88 -9.56 -4.70
CA ILE A 167 4.60 -9.62 -6.14
C ILE A 167 3.26 -10.27 -6.41
N ALA A 168 2.45 -9.62 -7.24
CA ALA A 168 1.25 -10.18 -7.82
C ALA A 168 1.10 -9.68 -9.26
N LYS A 169 0.57 -10.51 -10.17
CA LYS A 169 0.30 -10.13 -11.57
C LYS A 169 1.51 -9.46 -12.26
N ARG A 170 2.72 -9.96 -12.01
CA ARG A 170 4.01 -9.42 -12.49
C ARG A 170 4.30 -7.98 -12.04
N CYS A 171 3.56 -7.46 -11.06
CA CYS A 171 3.82 -6.18 -10.41
C CYS A 171 4.38 -6.42 -9.00
N ALA A 172 5.57 -5.91 -8.73
CA ALA A 172 6.09 -5.82 -7.37
C ALA A 172 5.54 -4.54 -6.73
N MET A 173 4.89 -4.66 -5.59
CA MET A 173 4.35 -3.51 -4.87
C MET A 173 5.10 -3.31 -3.55
N ILE A 174 5.68 -2.12 -3.40
CA ILE A 174 6.33 -1.70 -2.15
C ILE A 174 5.25 -1.20 -1.19
N HIS A 175 5.33 -1.68 0.05
CA HIS A 175 4.51 -1.24 1.18
C HIS A 175 5.40 -0.91 2.37
N ALA A 176 4.88 -0.11 3.29
CA ALA A 176 5.50 0.12 4.59
C ALA A 176 6.99 0.52 4.50
N LEU A 177 7.37 1.33 3.49
CA LEU A 177 8.70 1.90 3.42
C LEU A 177 8.84 2.96 4.51
N GLU A 178 9.68 2.68 5.50
CA GLU A 178 9.93 3.54 6.67
C GLU A 178 11.41 3.80 6.85
N ILE A 179 11.77 5.06 7.04
CA ILE A 179 13.14 5.50 7.35
C ILE A 179 13.12 6.15 8.72
N GLY A 180 13.97 5.68 9.61
CA GLY A 180 14.14 6.26 10.94
C GLY A 180 14.36 7.77 10.87
N GLN A 181 13.71 8.54 11.73
CA GLN A 181 13.62 9.99 11.63
C GLN A 181 15.01 10.66 11.47
N GLN A 182 16.01 10.20 12.24
CA GLN A 182 17.39 10.70 12.20
C GLN A 182 18.14 10.34 10.91
N HIS A 183 17.60 9.43 10.08
CA HIS A 183 18.23 8.97 8.84
C HIS A 183 17.50 9.43 7.58
N ARG A 184 16.46 10.27 7.74
CA ARG A 184 15.71 10.81 6.60
C ARG A 184 16.53 11.82 5.81
N ARG A 185 16.14 12.02 4.54
CA ARG A 185 16.76 12.99 3.59
C ARG A 185 18.23 12.71 3.26
N GLN A 186 18.71 11.49 3.48
CA GLN A 186 20.09 11.03 3.21
C GLN A 186 20.15 9.98 2.09
N GLY A 187 19.08 9.80 1.30
CA GLY A 187 19.06 8.92 0.14
C GLY A 187 18.64 7.46 0.40
N LEU A 188 18.52 7.01 1.66
CA LEU A 188 18.26 5.61 1.98
C LEU A 188 16.95 5.07 1.36
N ALA A 189 15.86 5.87 1.34
CA ALA A 189 14.62 5.45 0.70
C ALA A 189 14.79 5.18 -0.80
N ARG A 190 15.63 5.95 -1.51
CA ARG A 190 16.00 5.70 -2.91
C ARG A 190 16.73 4.38 -3.05
N HIS A 191 17.70 4.09 -2.17
CA HIS A 191 18.43 2.84 -2.18
C HIS A 191 17.51 1.64 -1.93
N LEU A 192 16.60 1.72 -0.95
CA LEU A 192 15.63 0.65 -0.69
C LEU A 192 14.63 0.45 -1.86
N THR A 193 14.21 1.54 -2.51
CA THR A 193 13.35 1.44 -3.70
C THR A 193 14.07 0.74 -4.85
N ARG A 194 15.36 1.04 -5.08
CA ARG A 194 16.18 0.36 -6.08
C ARG A 194 16.44 -1.10 -5.71
N ALA A 195 16.73 -1.40 -4.43
CA ALA A 195 16.87 -2.77 -3.95
C ALA A 195 15.61 -3.60 -4.20
N ALA A 196 14.41 -3.01 -3.92
CA ALA A 196 13.14 -3.63 -4.26
C ALA A 196 13.02 -3.95 -5.76
N ALA A 197 13.47 -3.02 -6.63
CA ALA A 197 13.42 -3.22 -8.08
C ALA A 197 14.34 -4.38 -8.54
N PHE A 198 15.57 -4.46 -8.03
CA PHE A 198 16.47 -5.56 -8.34
C PHE A 198 15.92 -6.90 -7.85
N TRP A 199 15.45 -6.97 -6.59
CA TRP A 199 14.81 -8.17 -6.08
C TRP A 199 13.60 -8.59 -6.94
N ALA A 200 12.76 -7.66 -7.30
CA ALA A 200 11.58 -7.92 -8.11
C ALA A 200 11.94 -8.39 -9.52
N GLN A 201 13.00 -7.83 -10.12
CA GLN A 201 13.54 -8.26 -11.40
C GLN A 201 14.02 -9.72 -11.35
N ASP A 202 14.75 -10.09 -10.31
CA ASP A 202 15.25 -11.46 -10.09
C ASP A 202 14.08 -12.46 -9.86
N LYS A 203 12.92 -11.97 -9.41
CA LYS A 203 11.67 -12.77 -9.27
C LYS A 203 10.75 -12.71 -10.50
N GLY A 204 11.18 -12.08 -11.58
CA GLY A 204 10.46 -12.05 -12.86
C GLY A 204 9.26 -11.08 -12.90
N ALA A 205 9.23 -10.06 -12.05
CA ALA A 205 8.26 -8.98 -12.18
C ALA A 205 8.67 -8.00 -13.30
N ASP A 206 7.67 -7.38 -13.93
CA ASP A 206 7.87 -6.38 -14.99
C ASP A 206 7.85 -4.95 -14.46
N TYR A 207 7.04 -4.71 -13.43
CA TYR A 207 6.76 -3.38 -12.91
C TYR A 207 7.04 -3.29 -11.42
N LEU A 208 7.63 -2.17 -11.03
CA LEU A 208 7.67 -1.72 -9.64
C LEU A 208 6.53 -0.73 -9.42
N THR A 209 5.75 -0.95 -8.37
CA THR A 209 4.58 -0.14 -8.04
C THR A 209 4.57 0.18 -6.54
N LEU A 210 3.83 1.19 -6.16
CA LEU A 210 3.62 1.55 -4.77
C LEU A 210 2.42 2.49 -4.62
N VAL A 211 2.02 2.71 -3.37
CA VAL A 211 1.04 3.74 -3.03
C VAL A 211 1.58 4.65 -1.93
N THR A 212 1.25 5.94 -2.04
CA THR A 212 1.55 6.94 -1.01
C THR A 212 0.44 7.99 -0.95
N THR A 213 0.17 8.54 0.23
CA THR A 213 -0.82 9.62 0.32
C THR A 213 -0.34 10.86 -0.44
N ARG A 214 -1.28 11.61 -1.00
CA ARG A 214 -0.98 12.87 -1.68
C ARG A 214 -0.28 13.86 -0.75
N ALA A 215 -0.63 13.85 0.54
CA ALA A 215 -0.03 14.69 1.55
C ALA A 215 1.44 14.34 1.88
N ASN A 216 1.94 13.15 1.52
CA ASN A 216 3.33 12.78 1.71
C ASN A 216 4.21 13.34 0.58
N GLU A 217 4.46 14.66 0.62
CA GLU A 217 5.23 15.38 -0.40
C GLU A 217 6.61 14.78 -0.62
N GLY A 218 7.30 14.37 0.46
CA GLY A 218 8.64 13.79 0.37
C GLY A 218 8.67 12.47 -0.40
N ALA A 219 7.68 11.61 -0.20
CA ALA A 219 7.56 10.35 -0.93
C ALA A 219 7.15 10.61 -2.39
N ASN A 220 6.18 11.49 -2.65
CA ASN A 220 5.77 11.85 -4.01
C ASN A 220 6.95 12.41 -4.81
N ALA A 221 7.75 13.31 -4.23
CA ALA A 221 8.95 13.86 -4.86
C ALA A 221 10.02 12.79 -5.14
N LEU A 222 10.24 11.86 -4.20
CA LEU A 222 11.17 10.74 -4.38
C LEU A 222 10.78 9.88 -5.58
N TYR A 223 9.53 9.41 -5.63
CA TYR A 223 9.09 8.50 -6.68
C TYR A 223 9.07 9.15 -8.06
N SER A 224 8.65 10.42 -8.16
CA SER A 224 8.77 11.19 -9.39
C SER A 224 10.24 11.35 -9.83
N SER A 225 11.16 11.60 -8.89
CA SER A 225 12.61 11.73 -9.20
C SER A 225 13.28 10.40 -9.60
N LEU A 226 12.65 9.27 -9.29
CA LEU A 226 13.03 7.94 -9.77
C LEU A 226 12.46 7.59 -11.14
N GLY A 227 11.66 8.48 -11.75
CA GLY A 227 11.01 8.25 -13.04
C GLY A 227 9.74 7.40 -12.94
N MET A 228 9.16 7.23 -11.76
CA MET A 228 7.88 6.57 -11.63
C MET A 228 6.73 7.49 -12.05
N THR A 229 5.77 6.94 -12.76
CA THR A 229 4.60 7.67 -13.27
C THR A 229 3.42 7.51 -12.31
N LEU A 230 2.71 8.61 -12.05
CA LEU A 230 1.41 8.60 -11.39
C LEU A 230 0.38 7.99 -12.35
N VAL A 231 -0.19 6.83 -11.99
CA VAL A 231 -1.11 6.07 -12.86
C VAL A 231 -2.55 6.08 -12.39
N GLY A 232 -2.83 6.64 -11.24
CA GLY A 232 -4.17 6.78 -10.69
C GLY A 232 -4.15 7.07 -9.20
N HIS A 233 -5.32 7.11 -8.61
CA HIS A 233 -5.47 7.35 -7.18
C HIS A 233 -6.73 6.67 -6.65
N TYR A 234 -6.88 6.66 -5.34
CA TYR A 234 -8.10 6.39 -4.61
C TYR A 234 -8.16 7.27 -3.37
N HIS A 235 -9.32 7.36 -2.75
CA HIS A 235 -9.45 7.98 -1.44
C HIS A 235 -10.43 7.19 -0.57
N TYR A 236 -10.54 7.58 0.68
CA TYR A 236 -11.54 7.01 1.57
C TYR A 236 -12.64 8.01 1.86
N ARG A 237 -13.85 7.48 2.09
CA ARG A 237 -14.97 8.17 2.71
C ARG A 237 -15.21 7.60 4.09
N THR A 238 -15.31 8.47 5.10
CA THR A 238 -15.57 8.11 6.50
C THR A 238 -16.43 9.20 7.14
N LEU A 239 -17.21 8.82 8.14
CA LEU A 239 -17.91 9.81 8.95
C LEU A 239 -16.89 10.60 9.79
N PRO A 240 -17.13 11.90 10.05
CA PRO A 240 -16.34 12.69 11.01
C PRO A 240 -16.29 12.00 12.39
N GLU A 241 -15.20 12.25 13.13
CA GLU A 241 -15.07 11.82 14.54
C GLU A 241 -15.88 12.71 15.45
#